data_f8fbce6667df6d062419bce75e953f68
#
_entry.id   f8fbce6667df6d062419bce75e953f68
#
_cell.length_a   1.000
_cell.length_b   1.000
_cell.length_c   1.000
_cell.angle_alpha   90.00
_cell.angle_beta   90.00
_cell.angle_gamma   90.00
#
_symmetry.space_group_name_H-M   'P 1'
#
loop_
_entity.id
_entity.type
_entity.pdbx_description
1 polymer ?
#
loop_
_entity_poly.entity_id
_entity_poly.type
_entity_poly.pdbx_seq_one_letter_code
_entity_poly.pdbx_strand_id
1 'polypeptide(L)' 'MPTDNISYFIAFCIEQYKTAKGLEGAEVAKLFFDKGVAEYLADNYEILHTQRHQWLIEEIDDFLNNRFR' A
#
# COMPACT_ATOMS: atom_id res chain seq x y z
N MET A 1 -3.62 21.16 -11.55
CA MET A 1 -4.18 20.37 -10.46
C MET A 1 -3.09 19.86 -9.55
N PRO A 2 -3.09 20.22 -8.31
CA PRO A 2 -2.06 19.71 -7.41
C PRO A 2 -2.23 18.21 -7.23
N THR A 3 -1.10 17.53 -7.20
CA THR A 3 -1.08 16.11 -6.97
C THR A 3 -1.06 15.87 -5.47
N ASP A 4 -1.97 15.06 -5.01
CA ASP A 4 -1.96 14.62 -3.63
C ASP A 4 -0.87 13.57 -3.48
N ASN A 5 0.21 13.92 -2.80
CA ASN A 5 1.35 13.02 -2.65
C ASN A 5 0.96 11.72 -1.96
N ILE A 6 0.01 11.77 -1.05
CA ILE A 6 -0.44 10.57 -0.35
C ILE A 6 -1.17 9.65 -1.30
N SER A 7 -2.07 10.21 -2.11
CA SER A 7 -2.79 9.39 -3.09
C SER A 7 -1.84 8.79 -4.11
N TYR A 8 -0.85 9.55 -4.52
CA TYR A 8 0.15 9.07 -5.46
C TYR A 8 0.94 7.91 -4.87
N PHE A 9 1.31 8.06 -3.60
CA PHE A 9 2.05 7.02 -2.90
C PHE A 9 1.22 5.74 -2.76
N ILE A 10 -0.06 5.88 -2.43
CA ILE A 10 -0.94 4.72 -2.32
C ILE A 10 -1.07 4.01 -3.66
N ALA A 11 -1.24 4.78 -4.74
CA ALA A 11 -1.31 4.21 -6.08
C ALA A 11 -0.02 3.47 -6.44
N PHE A 12 1.12 4.05 -6.06
CA PHE A 12 2.40 3.41 -6.28
C PHE A 12 2.47 2.07 -5.53
N CYS A 13 2.04 2.05 -4.28
CA CYS A 13 2.06 0.82 -3.48
C CYS A 13 1.13 -0.24 -4.06
N ILE A 14 -0.03 0.16 -4.55
CA ILE A 14 -0.96 -0.76 -5.18
C ILE A 14 -0.29 -1.40 -6.41
N GLU A 15 0.36 -0.58 -7.22
CA GLU A 15 1.01 -1.07 -8.43
C GLU A 15 2.16 -2.03 -8.09
N GLN A 16 2.96 -1.68 -7.10
CA GLN A 16 4.08 -2.54 -6.72
C GLN A 16 3.60 -3.85 -6.12
N TYR A 17 2.59 -3.79 -5.27
CA TYR A 17 2.05 -4.98 -4.64
C TYR A 17 1.40 -5.89 -5.68
N LYS A 18 0.65 -5.28 -6.60
CA LYS A 18 0.00 -6.01 -7.70
C LYS A 18 1.03 -6.81 -8.48
N THR A 19 2.11 -6.15 -8.87
CA THR A 19 3.17 -6.79 -9.67
C THR A 19 3.86 -7.90 -8.88
N ALA A 20 4.19 -7.62 -7.62
CA ALA A 20 4.92 -8.58 -6.81
C ALA A 20 4.10 -9.85 -6.54
N LYS A 21 2.79 -9.70 -6.41
CA LYS A 21 1.92 -10.84 -6.05
C LYS A 21 1.21 -11.44 -7.26
N GLY A 22 1.35 -10.85 -8.43
CA GLY A 22 0.68 -11.36 -9.63
C GLY A 22 -0.83 -11.22 -9.57
N LEU A 23 -1.31 -10.11 -8.98
CA LEU A 23 -2.74 -9.88 -8.81
C LEU A 23 -3.22 -8.80 -9.76
N GLU A 24 -4.55 -8.67 -9.85
CA GLU A 24 -5.16 -7.60 -10.64
C GLU A 24 -5.18 -6.31 -9.83
N GLY A 25 -5.04 -5.16 -10.52
CA GLY A 25 -5.04 -3.86 -9.86
C GLY A 25 -6.30 -3.61 -9.06
N ALA A 26 -7.46 -3.94 -9.63
CA ALA A 26 -8.73 -3.73 -8.95
C ALA A 26 -8.83 -4.59 -7.68
N GLU A 27 -8.29 -5.79 -7.75
CA GLU A 27 -8.28 -6.70 -6.62
C GLU A 27 -7.43 -6.15 -5.47
N VAL A 28 -6.26 -5.64 -5.82
CA VAL A 28 -5.36 -5.07 -4.82
C VAL A 28 -5.96 -3.80 -4.22
N ALA A 29 -6.56 -2.94 -5.06
CA ALA A 29 -7.18 -1.73 -4.57
C ALA A 29 -8.28 -2.05 -3.56
N LYS A 30 -9.11 -3.04 -3.89
CA LYS A 30 -10.17 -3.46 -2.97
C LYS A 30 -9.59 -3.99 -1.66
N LEU A 31 -8.56 -4.79 -1.76
CA LEU A 31 -7.89 -5.33 -0.58
C LEU A 31 -7.34 -4.22 0.30
N PHE A 32 -6.69 -3.23 -0.33
CA PHE A 32 -6.09 -2.14 0.42
C PHE A 32 -7.14 -1.32 1.16
N PHE A 33 -8.27 -1.06 0.54
CA PHE A 33 -9.30 -0.27 1.18
C PHE A 33 -10.10 -1.08 2.20
N ASP A 34 -10.39 -2.33 1.88
CA ASP A 34 -11.19 -3.17 2.79
C ASP A 34 -10.45 -3.52 4.07
N LYS A 35 -9.13 -3.70 3.99
CA LYS A 35 -8.34 -4.14 5.12
C LYS A 35 -7.60 -3.02 5.83
N GLY A 36 -7.81 -1.78 5.41
CA GLY A 36 -7.21 -0.64 6.08
C GLY A 36 -5.78 -0.36 5.68
N VAL A 37 -5.27 -1.01 4.64
CA VAL A 37 -3.89 -0.77 4.19
C VAL A 37 -3.73 0.65 3.66
N ALA A 38 -4.70 1.11 2.86
CA ALA A 38 -4.63 2.46 2.30
C ALA A 38 -4.58 3.50 3.41
N GLU A 39 -5.39 3.32 4.45
CA GLU A 39 -5.42 4.23 5.58
C GLU A 39 -4.09 4.19 6.35
N TYR A 40 -3.56 3.00 6.54
CA TYR A 40 -2.27 2.82 7.20
C TYR A 40 -1.17 3.53 6.43
N LEU A 41 -1.15 3.39 5.12
CA LEU A 41 -0.14 4.04 4.28
C LEU A 41 -0.28 5.56 4.34
N ALA A 42 -1.52 6.05 4.33
CA ALA A 42 -1.77 7.48 4.40
C ALA A 42 -1.33 8.06 5.74
N ASP A 43 -1.67 7.38 6.82
CA ASP A 43 -1.35 7.84 8.18
C ASP A 43 0.15 7.87 8.44
N ASN A 44 0.91 7.02 7.75
CA ASN A 44 2.34 6.89 7.96
C ASN A 44 3.16 7.31 6.74
N TYR A 45 2.58 8.15 5.91
CA TYR A 45 3.20 8.54 4.65
C TYR A 45 4.61 9.11 4.84
N GLU A 46 4.80 9.96 5.84
CA GLU A 46 6.08 10.63 6.03
C GLU A 46 7.23 9.65 6.21
N ILE A 47 6.96 8.56 6.92
CA ILE A 47 7.97 7.55 7.18
C ILE A 47 8.06 6.58 6.02
N LEU A 48 6.91 6.15 5.52
CA LEU A 48 6.88 5.04 4.57
C LEU A 48 7.31 5.43 3.17
N HIS A 49 7.06 6.68 2.76
CA HIS A 49 7.32 7.05 1.37
C HIS A 49 8.81 7.09 1.04
N THR A 50 9.69 7.05 2.04
CA THR A 50 11.14 7.02 1.82
C THR A 50 11.70 5.60 1.73
N GLN A 51 10.88 4.60 1.91
CA GLN A 51 11.32 3.22 1.90
C GLN A 51 11.33 2.64 0.49
N ARG A 52 12.14 1.62 0.29
CA ARG A 52 12.19 0.92 -0.99
C ARG A 52 10.92 0.11 -1.19
N HIS A 53 10.53 -0.09 -2.44
CA HIS A 53 9.28 -0.79 -2.74
C HIS A 53 9.31 -2.24 -2.22
N GLN A 54 10.47 -2.90 -2.21
CA GLN A 54 10.55 -4.25 -1.67
C GLN A 54 10.23 -4.27 -0.19
N TRP A 55 10.76 -3.30 0.55
CA TRP A 55 10.47 -3.18 1.97
C TRP A 55 8.99 -2.88 2.20
N LEU A 56 8.42 -2.04 1.34
CA LEU A 56 7.01 -1.69 1.45
C LEU A 56 6.10 -2.90 1.24
N ILE A 57 6.46 -3.76 0.28
CA ILE A 57 5.68 -4.96 0.03
C ILE A 57 5.68 -5.87 1.26
N GLU A 58 6.84 -6.03 1.90
CA GLU A 58 6.94 -6.84 3.11
C GLU A 58 6.15 -6.22 4.25
N GLU A 59 6.20 -4.89 4.35
CA GLU A 59 5.47 -4.18 5.39
C GLU A 59 3.96 -4.35 5.20
N ILE A 60 3.50 -4.29 3.96
CA ILE A 60 2.09 -4.49 3.67
C ILE A 60 1.67 -5.92 4.02
N ASP A 61 2.50 -6.91 3.67
CA ASP A 61 2.22 -8.29 4.03
C ASP A 61 2.13 -8.45 5.54
N ASP A 62 3.05 -7.84 6.27
CA ASP A 62 3.05 -7.90 7.72
C ASP A 62 1.79 -7.26 8.29
N PHE A 63 1.40 -6.12 7.74
CA PHE A 63 0.21 -5.44 8.19
C PHE A 63 -1.03 -6.32 8.00
N LEU A 64 -1.14 -6.95 6.83
CA LEU A 64 -2.27 -7.80 6.52
C LEU A 64 -2.31 -9.03 7.42
N ASN A 65 -1.14 -9.61 7.72
CA ASN A 65 -1.07 -10.82 8.54
C ASN A 65 -1.28 -10.54 10.02
N ASN A 66 -0.82 -9.39 10.50
CA ASN A 66 -0.87 -9.07 11.92
C ASN A 66 -2.14 -8.34 12.31
N ARG A 67 -2.80 -7.74 11.33
CA ARG A 67 -3.94 -6.85 11.57
C ARG A 67 -5.11 -7.56 12.22
N PHE A 68 -5.21 -8.86 11.99
CA PHE A 68 -6.39 -9.64 12.38
C PHE A 68 -6.12 -10.63 13.49
N ARG A 69 -5.11 -10.37 14.23
CA ARG A 69 -4.86 -11.20 15.40
C ARG A 69 -5.76 -10.88 16.55
#